data_6ce48cc225f8d799aa28b4ee7ef096ef
#
_entry.id   6ce48cc225f8d799aa28b4ee7ef096ef
#
_cell.length_a   1.000
_cell.length_b   1.000
_cell.length_c   1.000
_cell.angle_alpha   90.00
_cell.angle_beta   90.00
_cell.angle_gamma   90.00
#
_symmetry.space_group_name_H-M   'P 1'
#
loop_
_entity.id
_entity.type
_entity.pdbx_description
1 polymer ?
#
loop_
_entity_poly.entity_id
_entity_poly.type
_entity_poly.pdbx_seq_one_letter_code
_entity_poly.pdbx_strand_id
1 'polypeptide(L)'
;YTLDRPKCMVEIDGISLIDRQLAVLKSEGLNDIVMIGGYKADMLKREGIKLKVSQRYYETNMVWTLFSAEEELEGDVIVSYGDIVYSREILQALLKSGADIAVTIDKEWESYWRARNEDPLDDAETLKLRKDGTIKEIGQKPKSLDEIEGQYMGLMKFSTKGVAQLKKTFNKCVENGVLLGKSVEDAYMTDLL
;
A
#
# COMPACT_ATOMS: atom_id res chain seq x y z
N TYR A 1 -6.07 14.15 15.23
CA TYR A 1 -4.98 13.27 15.74
C TYR A 1 -3.68 13.40 14.93
N THR A 2 -3.67 14.02 13.74
CA THR A 2 -2.53 14.05 12.81
C THR A 2 -2.11 15.46 12.37
N LEU A 3 -2.55 16.51 13.05
CA LEU A 3 -2.14 17.90 12.78
C LEU A 3 -0.68 18.17 13.17
N ASP A 4 -0.15 17.41 14.12
CA ASP A 4 1.19 17.58 14.67
C ASP A 4 2.18 16.50 14.25
N ARG A 5 1.71 15.42 13.57
CA ARG A 5 2.53 14.25 13.21
C ARG A 5 2.00 13.52 11.96
N PRO A 6 2.84 12.71 11.24
CA PRO A 6 2.37 11.79 10.21
C PRO A 6 1.39 10.75 10.79
N LYS A 7 0.43 10.26 9.98
CA LYS A 7 -0.55 9.24 10.41
C LYS A 7 0.10 7.99 11.01
N CYS A 8 1.18 7.51 10.42
CA CYS A 8 1.92 6.34 10.89
C CYS A 8 2.57 6.51 12.27
N MET A 9 2.63 7.74 12.79
CA MET A 9 3.10 8.07 14.15
C MET A 9 1.98 8.06 15.19
N VAL A 10 0.75 7.74 14.81
CA VAL A 10 -0.32 7.47 15.79
C VAL A 10 0.04 6.23 16.59
N GLU A 11 -0.14 6.30 17.91
CA GLU A 11 0.24 5.23 18.83
C GLU A 11 -0.98 4.41 19.25
N ILE A 12 -0.77 3.11 19.37
CA ILE A 12 -1.67 2.15 20.01
C ILE A 12 -0.86 1.51 21.14
N ASP A 13 -1.33 1.65 22.38
CA ASP A 13 -0.62 1.17 23.57
C ASP A 13 0.84 1.65 23.65
N GLY A 14 1.07 2.94 23.35
CA GLY A 14 2.38 3.59 23.43
C GLY A 14 3.38 3.21 22.34
N ILE A 15 2.96 2.45 21.32
CA ILE A 15 3.82 2.08 20.18
C ILE A 15 3.20 2.62 18.88
N SER A 16 3.96 3.37 18.10
CA SER A 16 3.47 3.92 16.83
C SER A 16 3.16 2.83 15.79
N LEU A 17 2.24 3.12 14.86
CA LEU A 17 1.88 2.19 13.79
C LEU A 17 3.13 1.78 13.00
N ILE A 18 4.00 2.74 12.67
CA ILE A 18 5.23 2.45 11.91
C ILE A 18 6.21 1.58 12.71
N ASP A 19 6.36 1.81 14.02
CA ASP A 19 7.28 1.01 14.85
C ASP A 19 6.76 -0.43 15.01
N ARG A 20 5.43 -0.65 15.04
CA ARG A 20 4.82 -1.99 14.98
C ARG A 20 5.14 -2.69 13.67
N GLN A 21 4.99 -2.00 12.52
CA GLN A 21 5.32 -2.57 11.22
C GLN A 21 6.81 -2.93 11.13
N LEU A 22 7.70 -2.01 11.55
CA LEU A 22 9.14 -2.24 11.55
C LEU A 22 9.53 -3.47 12.38
N ALA A 23 8.89 -3.68 13.53
CA ALA A 23 9.11 -4.86 14.36
C ALA A 23 8.73 -6.15 13.63
N VAL A 24 7.57 -6.15 12.93
CA VAL A 24 7.12 -7.30 12.14
C VAL A 24 8.05 -7.57 10.97
N LEU A 25 8.43 -6.55 10.19
CA LEU A 25 9.36 -6.69 9.05
C LEU A 25 10.71 -7.26 9.49
N LYS A 26 11.31 -6.67 10.53
CA LYS A 26 12.60 -7.13 11.07
C LYS A 26 12.53 -8.55 11.64
N SER A 27 11.40 -8.96 12.21
CA SER A 27 11.22 -10.33 12.72
C SER A 27 11.26 -11.41 11.62
N GLU A 28 11.00 -11.02 10.37
CA GLU A 28 11.12 -11.87 9.17
C GLU A 28 12.45 -11.67 8.42
N GLY A 29 13.41 -10.95 9.01
CA GLY A 29 14.72 -10.72 8.44
C GLY A 29 14.77 -9.63 7.36
N LEU A 30 13.69 -8.87 7.17
CA LEU A 30 13.65 -7.74 6.24
C LEU A 30 14.28 -6.52 6.91
N ASN A 31 15.58 -6.31 6.62
CA ASN A 31 16.37 -5.24 7.25
C ASN A 31 16.71 -4.10 6.29
N ASP A 32 16.67 -4.32 4.98
CA ASP A 32 16.84 -3.27 3.99
C ASP A 32 15.50 -2.57 3.80
N ILE A 33 15.29 -1.52 4.58
CA ILE A 33 14.01 -0.81 4.66
C ILE A 33 14.20 0.64 4.26
N VAL A 34 13.35 1.09 3.32
CA VAL A 34 13.25 2.49 2.92
C VAL A 34 11.89 3.02 3.35
N MET A 35 11.88 4.08 4.12
CA MET A 35 10.66 4.84 4.41
C MET A 35 10.54 6.02 3.46
N ILE A 36 9.35 6.21 2.91
CA ILE A 36 9.06 7.38 2.08
C ILE A 36 8.07 8.26 2.87
N GLY A 37 8.54 9.43 3.26
CA GLY A 37 7.75 10.38 4.01
C GLY A 37 7.39 11.62 3.18
N GLY A 38 6.41 12.37 3.68
CA GLY A 38 6.04 13.68 3.14
C GLY A 38 5.87 14.68 4.29
N TYR A 39 4.63 14.81 4.77
CA TYR A 39 4.32 15.66 5.90
C TYR A 39 5.13 15.29 7.14
N LYS A 40 5.89 16.28 7.67
CA LYS A 40 6.76 16.11 8.85
C LYS A 40 7.65 14.87 8.79
N ALA A 41 8.22 14.59 7.62
CA ALA A 41 9.04 13.40 7.37
C ALA A 41 10.21 13.23 8.36
N ASP A 42 10.75 14.33 8.93
CA ASP A 42 11.82 14.25 9.93
C ASP A 42 11.45 13.42 11.17
N MET A 43 10.17 13.31 11.52
CA MET A 43 9.68 12.47 12.61
C MET A 43 9.77 10.98 12.32
N LEU A 44 9.99 10.61 11.05
CA LEU A 44 10.11 9.22 10.60
C LEU A 44 11.54 8.67 10.69
N LYS A 45 12.53 9.52 11.01
CA LYS A 45 13.92 9.08 11.12
C LYS A 45 14.06 7.94 12.12
N ARG A 46 14.66 6.83 11.69
CA ARG A 46 14.98 5.65 12.50
C ARG A 46 16.41 5.20 12.19
N GLU A 47 17.14 4.73 13.21
CA GLU A 47 18.46 4.20 13.01
C GLU A 47 18.45 2.97 12.09
N GLY A 48 19.37 2.95 11.13
CA GLY A 48 19.50 1.86 10.16
C GLY A 48 18.40 1.81 9.09
N ILE A 49 17.52 2.82 9.00
CA ILE A 49 16.46 2.89 8.00
C ILE A 49 16.69 4.12 7.11
N LYS A 50 16.67 3.90 5.80
CA LYS A 50 16.80 4.96 4.82
C LYS A 50 15.49 5.75 4.76
N LEU A 51 15.56 7.06 4.85
CA LEU A 51 14.42 7.96 4.68
C LEU A 51 14.53 8.73 3.38
N LYS A 52 13.53 8.60 2.53
CA LYS A 52 13.30 9.42 1.34
C LYS A 52 12.15 10.39 1.60
N VAL A 53 12.18 11.55 0.99
CA VAL A 53 11.11 12.56 1.14
C VAL A 53 10.48 12.81 -0.23
N SER A 54 9.19 12.47 -0.35
CA SER A 54 8.40 12.86 -1.51
C SER A 54 8.14 14.36 -1.45
N GLN A 55 8.79 15.11 -2.32
CA GLN A 55 8.72 16.59 -2.30
C GLN A 55 7.33 17.14 -2.66
N ARG A 56 6.56 16.34 -3.42
CA ARG A 56 5.24 16.70 -3.93
C ARG A 56 4.10 16.02 -3.16
N TYR A 57 4.34 15.57 -1.91
CA TYR A 57 3.37 14.81 -1.11
C TYR A 57 2.02 15.53 -0.90
N TYR A 58 1.99 16.86 -0.98
CA TYR A 58 0.79 17.67 -0.75
C TYR A 58 -0.11 17.81 -2.00
N GLU A 59 0.38 17.42 -3.16
CA GLU A 59 -0.30 17.53 -4.45
C GLU A 59 -0.33 16.21 -5.23
N THR A 60 0.18 15.13 -4.64
CA THR A 60 0.27 13.81 -5.29
C THR A 60 -0.22 12.69 -4.38
N ASN A 61 -0.54 11.56 -4.95
CA ASN A 61 -1.04 10.39 -4.24
C ASN A 61 0.03 9.29 -4.09
N MET A 62 -0.37 8.09 -3.61
CA MET A 62 0.55 7.05 -3.17
C MET A 62 1.41 6.46 -4.30
N VAL A 63 0.92 6.40 -5.54
CA VAL A 63 1.73 5.94 -6.69
C VAL A 63 2.93 6.86 -6.90
N TRP A 64 2.70 8.17 -6.96
CA TRP A 64 3.78 9.14 -7.10
C TRP A 64 4.73 9.11 -5.91
N THR A 65 4.20 8.94 -4.70
CA THR A 65 5.01 8.79 -3.49
C THR A 65 5.94 7.58 -3.60
N LEU A 66 5.44 6.41 -4.02
CA LEU A 66 6.26 5.21 -4.21
C LEU A 66 7.38 5.47 -5.23
N PHE A 67 7.05 6.05 -6.37
CA PHE A 67 8.03 6.32 -7.43
C PHE A 67 8.96 7.50 -7.15
N SER A 68 8.73 8.28 -6.10
CA SER A 68 9.74 9.25 -5.60
C SER A 68 11.01 8.58 -5.06
N ALA A 69 10.97 7.26 -4.88
CA ALA A 69 12.09 6.41 -4.50
C ALA A 69 12.27 5.24 -5.50
N GLU A 70 12.06 5.48 -6.81
CA GLU A 70 12.12 4.46 -7.86
C GLU A 70 13.45 3.70 -7.89
N GLU A 71 14.55 4.36 -7.55
CA GLU A 71 15.89 3.77 -7.47
C GLU A 71 16.01 2.68 -6.38
N GLU A 72 15.12 2.68 -5.39
CA GLU A 72 15.08 1.66 -4.33
C GLU A 72 14.22 0.44 -4.71
N LEU A 73 13.49 0.51 -5.82
CA LEU A 73 12.66 -0.59 -6.30
C LEU A 73 13.52 -1.56 -7.13
N GLU A 74 14.32 -2.38 -6.46
CA GLU A 74 15.19 -3.37 -7.08
C GLU A 74 15.00 -4.75 -6.43
N GLY A 75 15.13 -5.81 -7.23
CA GLY A 75 14.93 -7.18 -6.76
C GLY A 75 13.47 -7.46 -6.36
N ASP A 76 13.30 -8.30 -5.34
CA ASP A 76 11.99 -8.57 -4.75
C ASP A 76 11.69 -7.51 -3.69
N VAL A 77 10.52 -6.88 -3.76
CA VAL A 77 10.14 -5.73 -2.93
C VAL A 77 8.83 -5.98 -2.20
N ILE A 78 8.80 -5.64 -0.92
CA ILE A 78 7.56 -5.48 -0.13
C ILE A 78 7.23 -4.00 -0.06
N VAL A 79 6.02 -3.63 -0.44
CA VAL A 79 5.48 -2.28 -0.29
C VAL A 79 4.39 -2.30 0.77
N SER A 80 4.49 -1.41 1.75
CA SER A 80 3.51 -1.29 2.84
C SER A 80 3.07 0.16 3.02
N TYR A 81 1.77 0.39 3.16
CA TYR A 81 1.27 1.68 3.63
C TYR A 81 1.69 1.89 5.09
N GLY A 82 2.01 3.12 5.44
CA GLY A 82 2.53 3.44 6.77
C GLY A 82 1.48 3.43 7.89
N ASP A 83 0.20 3.48 7.56
CA ASP A 83 -0.91 3.62 8.50
C ASP A 83 -1.76 2.35 8.67
N ILE A 84 -1.19 1.20 8.31
CA ILE A 84 -1.80 -0.12 8.52
C ILE A 84 -1.11 -0.89 9.65
N VAL A 85 -1.79 -1.90 10.17
CA VAL A 85 -1.25 -2.86 11.13
C VAL A 85 -1.55 -4.26 10.63
N TYR A 86 -0.55 -5.13 10.66
CA TYR A 86 -0.70 -6.53 10.28
C TYR A 86 0.14 -7.43 11.19
N SER A 87 -0.26 -8.68 11.31
CA SER A 87 0.47 -9.67 12.09
C SER A 87 1.63 -10.26 11.28
N ARG A 88 2.53 -10.94 11.99
CA ARG A 88 3.64 -11.66 11.40
C ARG A 88 3.17 -12.74 10.41
N GLU A 89 2.09 -13.42 10.72
CA GLU A 89 1.51 -14.50 9.89
C GLU A 89 1.03 -13.96 8.54
N ILE A 90 0.45 -12.75 8.50
CA ILE A 90 0.04 -12.08 7.26
C ILE A 90 1.27 -11.80 6.39
N LEU A 91 2.34 -11.24 6.97
CA LEU A 91 3.57 -11.01 6.24
C LEU A 91 4.18 -12.31 5.71
N GLN A 92 4.23 -13.36 6.54
CA GLN A 92 4.72 -14.67 6.13
C GLN A 92 3.91 -15.29 4.98
N ALA A 93 2.58 -15.14 5.01
CA ALA A 93 1.72 -15.61 3.92
C ALA A 93 2.05 -14.88 2.60
N LEU A 94 2.23 -13.54 2.68
CA LEU A 94 2.62 -12.73 1.53
C LEU A 94 4.00 -13.12 0.99
N LEU A 95 4.99 -13.30 1.86
CA LEU A 95 6.36 -13.70 1.49
C LEU A 95 6.39 -15.07 0.77
N LYS A 96 5.53 -16.00 1.19
CA LYS A 96 5.41 -17.34 0.57
C LYS A 96 4.73 -17.34 -0.79
N SER A 97 4.05 -16.24 -1.18
CA SER A 97 3.41 -16.17 -2.50
C SER A 97 4.44 -16.28 -3.63
N GLY A 98 4.18 -17.16 -4.58
CA GLY A 98 4.98 -17.32 -5.80
C GLY A 98 4.57 -16.40 -6.94
N ALA A 99 3.57 -15.53 -6.75
CA ALA A 99 3.12 -14.60 -7.78
C ALA A 99 4.12 -13.46 -8.01
N ASP A 100 4.20 -12.98 -9.24
CA ASP A 100 5.03 -11.81 -9.58
C ASP A 100 4.52 -10.53 -8.89
N ILE A 101 3.21 -10.42 -8.69
CA ILE A 101 2.54 -9.36 -7.92
C ILE A 101 1.54 -10.04 -6.99
N ALA A 102 1.68 -9.81 -5.68
CA ALA A 102 0.76 -10.30 -4.68
C ALA A 102 0.33 -9.16 -3.76
N VAL A 103 -0.95 -9.14 -3.38
CA VAL A 103 -1.52 -8.15 -2.47
C VAL A 103 -2.25 -8.84 -1.33
N THR A 104 -2.27 -8.24 -0.16
CA THR A 104 -3.11 -8.70 0.95
C THR A 104 -4.50 -8.12 0.82
N ILE A 105 -5.50 -8.95 1.09
CA ILE A 105 -6.90 -8.55 1.13
C ILE A 105 -7.53 -8.98 2.46
N ASP A 106 -8.43 -8.18 2.99
CA ASP A 106 -9.28 -8.52 4.12
C ASP A 106 -10.61 -9.08 3.61
N LYS A 107 -10.89 -10.36 3.88
CA LYS A 107 -12.15 -11.02 3.52
C LYS A 107 -13.26 -10.78 4.54
N GLU A 108 -12.90 -10.40 5.77
CA GLU A 108 -13.84 -10.05 6.84
C GLU A 108 -14.15 -8.55 6.88
N TRP A 109 -13.82 -7.84 5.81
CA TRP A 109 -13.87 -6.39 5.67
C TRP A 109 -15.23 -5.78 6.06
N GLU A 110 -16.34 -6.43 5.73
CA GLU A 110 -17.69 -5.84 5.83
C GLU A 110 -18.03 -5.45 7.27
N SER A 111 -17.72 -6.31 8.24
CA SER A 111 -17.97 -6.03 9.65
C SER A 111 -17.22 -4.80 10.14
N TYR A 112 -15.98 -4.64 9.67
CA TYR A 112 -15.13 -3.51 10.01
C TYR A 112 -15.59 -2.21 9.34
N TRP A 113 -15.99 -2.26 8.06
CA TRP A 113 -16.51 -1.09 7.35
C TRP A 113 -17.85 -0.61 7.92
N ARG A 114 -18.74 -1.55 8.30
CA ARG A 114 -20.00 -1.22 8.99
C ARG A 114 -19.80 -0.60 10.37
N ALA A 115 -18.72 -0.91 11.06
CA ALA A 115 -18.38 -0.28 12.33
C ALA A 115 -17.87 1.15 12.18
N ARG A 116 -17.39 1.53 10.99
CA ARG A 116 -16.78 2.84 10.69
C ARG A 116 -17.70 3.79 9.93
N ASN A 117 -18.55 3.26 9.08
CA ASN A 117 -19.37 4.02 8.15
C ASN A 117 -20.85 3.66 8.33
N GLU A 118 -21.75 4.62 8.13
CA GLU A 118 -23.20 4.36 8.11
C GLU A 118 -23.56 3.44 6.93
N ASP A 119 -23.00 3.72 5.74
CA ASP A 119 -23.02 2.81 4.60
C ASP A 119 -21.60 2.32 4.29
N PRO A 120 -21.32 1.01 4.35
CA PRO A 120 -20.00 0.47 4.02
C PRO A 120 -19.58 0.74 2.57
N LEU A 121 -20.52 1.00 1.66
CA LEU A 121 -20.21 1.34 0.26
C LEU A 121 -19.60 2.73 0.10
N ASP A 122 -19.72 3.61 1.09
CA ASP A 122 -19.18 4.97 0.99
C ASP A 122 -17.66 5.00 0.85
N ASP A 123 -16.97 4.08 1.51
CA ASP A 123 -15.49 4.03 1.58
C ASP A 123 -14.91 2.73 1.01
N ALA A 124 -15.75 1.81 0.53
CA ALA A 124 -15.29 0.54 -0.05
C ALA A 124 -14.92 0.68 -1.53
N GLU A 125 -14.00 -0.18 -1.97
CA GLU A 125 -13.62 -0.36 -3.37
C GLU A 125 -14.03 -1.77 -3.85
N THR A 126 -14.27 -1.91 -5.16
CA THR A 126 -14.52 -3.24 -5.75
C THR A 126 -13.31 -4.13 -5.61
N LEU A 127 -13.53 -5.40 -5.36
CA LEU A 127 -12.53 -6.44 -5.47
C LEU A 127 -13.21 -7.75 -5.88
N LYS A 128 -12.85 -8.24 -7.05
CA LYS A 128 -13.36 -9.51 -7.58
C LYS A 128 -12.22 -10.47 -7.89
N LEU A 129 -12.40 -11.72 -7.55
CA LEU A 129 -11.41 -12.76 -7.77
C LEU A 129 -11.83 -13.67 -8.93
N ARG A 130 -10.84 -14.27 -9.58
CA ARG A 130 -11.04 -15.41 -10.46
C ARG A 130 -11.07 -16.71 -9.65
N LYS A 131 -11.50 -17.81 -10.26
CA LYS A 131 -11.56 -19.12 -9.60
C LYS A 131 -10.21 -19.64 -9.11
N ASP A 132 -9.12 -19.18 -9.70
CA ASP A 132 -7.74 -19.49 -9.31
C ASP A 132 -7.20 -18.58 -8.19
N GLY A 133 -8.01 -17.67 -7.68
CA GLY A 133 -7.65 -16.73 -6.63
C GLY A 133 -6.92 -15.48 -7.12
N THR A 134 -6.68 -15.33 -8.44
CA THR A 134 -6.11 -14.09 -8.97
C THR A 134 -7.14 -12.98 -9.01
N ILE A 135 -6.67 -11.73 -8.88
CA ILE A 135 -7.54 -10.54 -8.93
C ILE A 135 -8.05 -10.36 -10.37
N LYS A 136 -9.37 -10.20 -10.49
CA LYS A 136 -10.05 -9.86 -11.75
C LYS A 136 -10.30 -8.37 -11.87
N GLU A 137 -10.66 -7.74 -10.74
CA GLU A 137 -11.03 -6.32 -10.67
C GLU A 137 -10.69 -5.81 -9.28
N ILE A 138 -10.20 -4.57 -9.18
CA ILE A 138 -9.83 -3.90 -7.94
C ILE A 138 -9.98 -2.37 -8.09
N GLY A 139 -10.33 -1.67 -7.00
CA GLY A 139 -10.15 -0.22 -6.89
C GLY A 139 -11.25 0.63 -7.54
N GLN A 140 -12.36 0.05 -8.01
CA GLN A 140 -13.46 0.83 -8.57
C GLN A 140 -14.52 1.14 -7.50
N LYS A 141 -15.36 2.13 -7.72
CA LYS A 141 -16.49 2.42 -6.82
C LYS A 141 -17.56 1.33 -6.97
N PRO A 142 -17.86 0.56 -5.91
CA PRO A 142 -18.88 -0.48 -5.97
C PRO A 142 -20.29 0.12 -6.01
N LYS A 143 -21.20 -0.60 -6.66
CA LYS A 143 -22.65 -0.29 -6.67
C LYS A 143 -23.42 -1.15 -5.69
N SER A 144 -22.86 -2.29 -5.28
CA SER A 144 -23.46 -3.22 -4.32
C SER A 144 -22.37 -3.99 -3.60
N LEU A 145 -22.72 -4.60 -2.45
CA LEU A 145 -21.80 -5.43 -1.67
C LEU A 145 -21.31 -6.67 -2.44
N ASP A 146 -22.09 -7.17 -3.40
CA ASP A 146 -21.73 -8.34 -4.23
C ASP A 146 -20.51 -8.08 -5.15
N GLU A 147 -20.09 -6.83 -5.27
CA GLU A 147 -18.91 -6.44 -6.04
C GLU A 147 -17.63 -6.46 -5.20
N ILE A 148 -17.73 -6.89 -3.93
CA ILE A 148 -16.64 -6.80 -2.96
C ILE A 148 -16.39 -8.15 -2.30
N GLU A 149 -15.46 -8.93 -2.85
CA GLU A 149 -15.04 -10.23 -2.28
C GLU A 149 -13.93 -10.07 -1.22
N GLY A 150 -13.50 -8.83 -0.95
CA GLY A 150 -12.51 -8.44 0.03
C GLY A 150 -12.11 -6.99 -0.13
N GLN A 151 -11.34 -6.45 0.79
CA GLN A 151 -10.78 -5.09 0.69
C GLN A 151 -9.26 -5.13 0.63
N TYR A 152 -8.69 -4.30 -0.23
CA TYR A 152 -7.26 -4.08 -0.36
C TYR A 152 -6.68 -3.45 0.92
N MET A 153 -5.58 -4.02 1.43
CA MET A 153 -5.03 -3.65 2.73
C MET A 153 -3.75 -2.81 2.67
N GLY A 154 -3.25 -2.47 1.49
CA GLY A 154 -2.04 -1.65 1.38
C GLY A 154 -0.73 -2.37 1.73
N LEU A 155 -0.70 -3.70 1.72
CA LEU A 155 0.52 -4.51 1.87
C LEU A 155 0.67 -5.42 0.64
N MET A 156 1.79 -5.28 -0.07
CA MET A 156 2.03 -5.90 -1.37
C MET A 156 3.43 -6.49 -1.47
N LYS A 157 3.58 -7.52 -2.30
CA LYS A 157 4.85 -8.07 -2.74
C LYS A 157 4.96 -7.99 -4.25
N PHE A 158 6.13 -7.59 -4.71
CA PHE A 158 6.52 -7.63 -6.11
C PHE A 158 7.79 -8.47 -6.24
N SER A 159 7.78 -9.49 -7.10
CA SER A 159 9.03 -10.15 -7.52
C SER A 159 9.87 -9.18 -8.36
N THR A 160 11.12 -9.51 -8.62
CA THR A 160 11.97 -8.75 -9.57
C THR A 160 11.26 -8.50 -10.90
N LYS A 161 10.50 -9.48 -11.39
CA LYS A 161 9.70 -9.33 -12.61
C LYS A 161 8.47 -8.45 -12.38
N GLY A 162 7.82 -8.57 -11.22
CA GLY A 162 6.72 -7.69 -10.81
C GLY A 162 7.15 -6.24 -10.71
N VAL A 163 8.34 -5.97 -10.15
CA VAL A 163 8.94 -4.62 -10.10
C VAL A 163 9.16 -4.07 -11.51
N ALA A 164 9.71 -4.88 -12.42
CA ALA A 164 9.91 -4.46 -13.80
C ALA A 164 8.59 -4.12 -14.51
N GLN A 165 7.53 -4.90 -14.27
CA GLN A 165 6.19 -4.60 -14.78
C GLN A 165 5.63 -3.30 -14.19
N LEU A 166 5.75 -3.12 -12.87
CA LEU A 166 5.29 -1.93 -12.15
C LEU A 166 5.94 -0.67 -12.73
N LYS A 167 7.28 -0.65 -12.85
CA LYS A 167 8.05 0.46 -13.45
C LYS A 167 7.62 0.74 -14.89
N LYS A 168 7.50 -0.31 -15.71
CA LYS A 168 7.09 -0.17 -17.11
C LYS A 168 5.69 0.45 -17.23
N THR A 169 4.76 0.01 -16.39
CA THR A 169 3.38 0.55 -16.40
C THR A 169 3.37 2.00 -15.96
N PHE A 170 4.06 2.33 -14.87
CA PHE A 170 4.16 3.70 -14.37
C PHE A 170 4.75 4.63 -15.44
N ASN A 171 5.89 4.29 -16.04
CA ASN A 171 6.54 5.13 -17.05
C ASN A 171 5.64 5.38 -18.26
N LYS A 172 4.92 4.34 -18.72
CA LYS A 172 3.93 4.49 -19.79
C LYS A 172 2.79 5.43 -19.40
N CYS A 173 2.33 5.38 -18.14
CA CYS A 173 1.28 6.29 -17.66
C CYS A 173 1.80 7.72 -17.56
N VAL A 174 3.03 7.93 -17.11
CA VAL A 174 3.67 9.25 -17.08
C VAL A 174 3.79 9.83 -18.50
N GLU A 175 4.24 9.04 -19.47
CA GLU A 175 4.32 9.46 -20.88
C GLU A 175 2.96 9.87 -21.46
N ASN A 176 1.89 9.16 -21.06
CA ASN A 176 0.53 9.44 -21.50
C ASN A 176 -0.17 10.54 -20.66
N GLY A 177 0.35 10.89 -19.49
CA GLY A 177 -0.22 11.84 -18.55
C GLY A 177 -1.44 11.32 -17.77
N VAL A 178 -1.87 10.06 -18.00
CA VAL A 178 -3.09 9.49 -17.40
C VAL A 178 -2.90 8.03 -16.99
N LEU A 179 -3.60 7.65 -15.91
CA LEU A 179 -3.78 6.28 -15.43
C LEU A 179 -5.27 6.06 -15.11
N LEU A 180 -5.92 5.17 -15.87
CA LEU A 180 -7.36 4.89 -15.76
C LEU A 180 -8.25 6.14 -15.76
N GLY A 181 -7.89 7.16 -16.56
CA GLY A 181 -8.67 8.41 -16.68
C GLY A 181 -8.40 9.45 -15.59
N LYS A 182 -7.51 9.18 -14.65
CA LYS A 182 -7.00 10.15 -13.65
C LYS A 182 -5.64 10.68 -14.09
N SER A 183 -5.21 11.82 -13.54
CA SER A 183 -3.79 12.20 -13.65
C SER A 183 -2.92 11.18 -12.92
N VAL A 184 -1.69 10.99 -13.36
CA VAL A 184 -0.76 10.04 -12.71
C VAL A 184 -0.45 10.49 -11.27
N GLU A 185 -0.46 11.79 -11.04
CA GLU A 185 -0.27 12.39 -9.74
C GLU A 185 -1.36 12.01 -8.74
N ASP A 186 -2.61 11.84 -9.21
CA ASP A 186 -3.78 11.51 -8.38
C ASP A 186 -4.01 10.01 -8.23
N ALA A 187 -3.17 9.18 -8.88
CA ALA A 187 -3.37 7.73 -8.92
C ALA A 187 -3.18 7.05 -7.56
N TYR A 188 -4.09 6.13 -7.24
CA TYR A 188 -3.98 5.18 -6.14
C TYR A 188 -3.20 3.93 -6.57
N MET A 189 -2.70 3.15 -5.60
CA MET A 189 -2.02 1.88 -5.92
C MET A 189 -2.97 0.90 -6.61
N THR A 190 -4.24 0.90 -6.25
CA THR A 190 -5.27 0.06 -6.89
C THR A 190 -5.55 0.44 -8.35
N ASP A 191 -5.21 1.66 -8.77
CA ASP A 191 -5.26 2.07 -10.18
C ASP A 191 -4.06 1.51 -10.99
N LEU A 192 -2.92 1.24 -10.32
CA LEU A 192 -1.68 0.77 -10.96
C LEU A 192 -1.57 -0.76 -10.99
N LEU A 193 -2.26 -1.49 -10.08
CA LEU A 193 -2.27 -2.95 -9.96
C LEU A 193 -3.18 -3.60 -11.00
#